data_b4958ec93408c3004a26462b08ef1eee
#
_entry.id   b4958ec93408c3004a26462b08ef1eee
#
_cell.length_a   1.000
_cell.length_b   1.000
_cell.length_c   1.000
_cell.angle_alpha   90.00
_cell.angle_beta   90.00
_cell.angle_gamma   90.00
#
_symmetry.space_group_name_H-M   'P 1'
#
loop_
_entity.id
_entity.type
_entity.pdbx_description
1 polymer ?
#
loop_
_entity_poly.entity_id
_entity_poly.type
_entity_poly.pdbx_seq_one_letter_code
_entity_poly.pdbx_strand_id
1 'polypeptide(L)'
;RLCGVKQWTEEDGSYRYLVFLFRAERFTGELRASDEGEVYWLPLSELQNRPLPSGFPEMLPLFLRDDLSETYHFLEDGEWRCENL
;
A
#
# COMPACT_ATOMS: atom_id res chain seq x y z
N ARG A 1 -13.50 -5.32 1.59
CA ARG A 1 -13.27 -5.77 0.22
C ARG A 1 -11.78 -5.89 -0.07
N LEU A 2 -11.38 -7.03 -0.58
CA LEU A 2 -10.02 -7.23 -1.04
C LEU A 2 -9.79 -6.43 -2.32
N CYS A 3 -8.79 -5.53 -2.30
CA CYS A 3 -8.47 -4.68 -3.45
C CYS A 3 -7.34 -5.25 -4.30
N GLY A 4 -6.45 -6.02 -3.70
CA GLY A 4 -5.34 -6.58 -4.44
C GLY A 4 -4.23 -7.08 -3.54
N VAL A 5 -3.13 -7.44 -4.17
CA VAL A 5 -1.95 -7.96 -3.50
C VAL A 5 -0.74 -7.13 -3.89
N LYS A 6 0.01 -6.71 -2.88
CA LYS A 6 1.34 -6.12 -3.08
C LYS A 6 2.37 -7.20 -2.80
N GLN A 7 3.35 -7.35 -3.70
CA GLN A 7 4.46 -8.26 -3.45
C GLN A 7 5.79 -7.60 -3.74
N TRP A 8 6.80 -7.98 -2.98
CA TRP A 8 8.17 -7.58 -3.27
C TRP A 8 9.12 -8.67 -2.81
N THR A 9 10.33 -8.66 -3.38
CA THR A 9 11.39 -9.57 -2.99
C THR A 9 12.51 -8.79 -2.34
N GLU A 10 13.23 -9.45 -1.42
CA GLU A 10 14.48 -8.90 -0.92
C GLU A 10 15.51 -8.82 -2.04
N GLU A 11 16.52 -7.95 -1.85
CA GLU A 11 17.56 -7.69 -2.84
C GLU A 11 18.28 -8.97 -3.28
N ASP A 12 18.51 -9.89 -2.35
CA ASP A 12 19.18 -11.17 -2.62
C ASP A 12 18.23 -12.28 -3.10
N GLY A 13 16.93 -11.97 -3.19
CA GLY A 13 15.91 -12.93 -3.59
C GLY A 13 15.56 -13.98 -2.54
N SER A 14 16.08 -13.85 -1.31
CA SER A 14 15.88 -14.86 -0.25
C SER A 14 14.45 -14.89 0.30
N TYR A 15 13.74 -13.78 0.24
CA TYR A 15 12.39 -13.67 0.76
C TYR A 15 11.48 -12.98 -0.23
N ARG A 16 10.22 -13.44 -0.21
CA ARG A 16 9.14 -12.77 -0.93
C ARG A 16 8.07 -12.39 0.09
N TYR A 17 7.67 -11.14 0.07
CA TYR A 17 6.62 -10.62 0.93
C TYR A 17 5.34 -10.46 0.15
N LEU A 18 4.24 -10.90 0.75
CA LEU A 18 2.89 -10.73 0.22
C LEU A 18 2.07 -9.93 1.22
N VAL A 19 1.46 -8.86 0.74
CA VAL A 19 0.58 -8.02 1.55
C VAL A 19 -0.77 -7.95 0.87
N PHE A 20 -1.81 -8.35 1.58
CA PHE A 20 -3.17 -8.27 1.07
C PHE A 20 -3.75 -6.90 1.39
N LEU A 21 -4.26 -6.22 0.37
CA LEU A 21 -4.74 -4.86 0.48
C LEU A 21 -6.27 -4.86 0.55
N PHE A 22 -6.80 -4.30 1.64
CA PHE A 22 -8.24 -4.25 1.87
C PHE A 22 -8.72 -2.81 1.96
N ARG A 23 -9.92 -2.58 1.46
CA ARG A 23 -10.62 -1.31 1.58
C ARG A 23 -11.92 -1.53 2.35
N ALA A 24 -12.14 -0.70 3.37
CA ALA A 24 -13.38 -0.71 4.15
C ALA A 24 -14.12 0.61 3.92
N GLU A 25 -15.38 0.53 3.52
CA GLU A 25 -16.23 1.70 3.29
C GLU A 25 -17.23 1.91 4.41
N ARG A 26 -17.50 0.87 5.18
CA ARG A 26 -18.42 0.90 6.31
C ARG A 26 -17.74 0.33 7.53
N PHE A 27 -17.92 1.00 8.65
CA PHE A 27 -17.31 0.57 9.91
C PHE A 27 -18.12 1.14 11.06
N THR A 28 -17.91 0.60 12.25
CA THR A 28 -18.49 1.08 13.51
C THR A 28 -17.38 1.37 14.49
N GLY A 29 -17.66 2.21 15.47
CA GLY A 29 -16.71 2.57 16.50
C GLY A 29 -16.01 3.89 16.22
N GLU A 30 -15.05 4.21 17.07
CA GLU A 30 -14.31 5.47 17.02
C GLU A 30 -12.82 5.21 16.77
N LEU A 31 -12.15 6.16 16.15
CA LEU A 31 -10.71 6.12 16.01
C LEU A 31 -10.05 6.18 17.39
N ARG A 32 -9.03 5.32 17.58
CA ARG A 32 -8.24 5.31 18.80
C ARG A 32 -6.77 5.30 18.45
N ALA A 33 -6.01 6.13 19.14
CA ALA A 33 -4.55 6.06 19.09
C ALA A 33 -4.10 4.77 19.78
N SER A 34 -2.98 4.22 19.32
CA SER A 34 -2.36 3.05 19.92
C SER A 34 -0.93 3.38 20.34
N ASP A 35 -0.24 2.40 20.93
CA ASP A 35 1.18 2.55 21.27
C ASP A 35 2.06 2.77 20.03
N GLU A 36 1.54 2.43 18.85
CA GLU A 36 2.25 2.62 17.59
C GLU A 36 2.14 4.03 17.02
N GLY A 37 1.24 4.87 17.58
CA GLY A 37 1.11 6.25 17.16
C GLY A 37 -0.32 6.77 17.20
N GLU A 38 -0.48 7.97 16.69
CA GLU A 38 -1.76 8.64 16.58
C GLU A 38 -2.47 8.24 15.28
N VAL A 39 -3.81 8.21 15.35
CA VAL A 39 -4.65 7.88 14.20
C VAL A 39 -5.58 9.06 13.95
N TYR A 40 -5.73 9.45 12.70
CA TYR A 40 -6.60 10.55 12.33
C TYR A 40 -7.15 10.35 10.92
N TRP A 41 -8.25 11.02 10.64
CA TRP A 41 -8.84 11.03 9.30
C TRP A 41 -8.09 12.01 8.42
N LEU A 42 -7.86 11.61 7.16
CA LEU A 42 -7.17 12.44 6.18
C LEU A 42 -7.90 12.35 4.84
N PRO A 43 -8.24 13.48 4.21
CA PRO A 43 -8.80 13.45 2.86
C PRO A 43 -7.81 12.84 1.87
N LEU A 44 -8.32 12.05 0.92
CA LEU A 44 -7.48 11.45 -0.12
C LEU A 44 -6.68 12.50 -0.89
N SER A 45 -7.27 13.67 -1.11
CA SER A 45 -6.61 14.76 -1.84
C SER A 45 -5.37 15.30 -1.14
N GLU A 46 -5.24 15.10 0.17
CA GLU A 46 -4.10 15.57 0.94
C GLU A 46 -3.04 14.48 1.19
N LEU A 47 -3.34 13.25 0.81
CA LEU A 47 -2.46 12.12 1.11
C LEU A 47 -1.08 12.29 0.49
N GLN A 48 -1.02 12.77 -0.75
CA GLN A 48 0.25 12.98 -1.45
C GLN A 48 1.11 14.08 -0.84
N ASN A 49 0.55 14.92 0.01
CA ASN A 49 1.28 16.00 0.70
C ASN A 49 1.87 15.55 2.03
N ARG A 50 1.72 14.27 2.37
CA ARG A 50 2.23 13.70 3.61
C ARG A 50 3.45 12.82 3.34
N PRO A 51 4.36 12.68 4.33
CA PRO A 51 5.44 11.71 4.20
C PRO A 51 4.85 10.30 4.14
N LEU A 52 5.14 9.58 3.07
CA LEU A 52 4.64 8.22 2.86
C LEU A 52 5.81 7.25 2.74
N PRO A 53 5.62 5.99 3.18
CA PRO A 53 6.64 4.96 2.97
C PRO A 53 6.96 4.78 1.50
N SER A 54 8.19 4.37 1.21
CA SER A 54 8.61 4.06 -0.16
C SER A 54 7.69 3.01 -0.77
N GLY A 55 7.26 3.25 -2.01
CA GLY A 55 6.37 2.35 -2.73
C GLY A 55 4.90 2.51 -2.42
N PHE A 56 4.53 3.32 -1.43
CA PHE A 56 3.12 3.53 -1.06
C PHE A 56 2.32 4.23 -2.17
N PRO A 57 2.82 5.32 -2.79
CA PRO A 57 2.06 5.98 -3.87
C PRO A 57 1.75 5.05 -5.03
N GLU A 58 2.64 4.12 -5.35
CA GLU A 58 2.48 3.18 -6.46
C GLU A 58 1.38 2.16 -6.20
N MET A 59 1.09 1.85 -4.94
CA MET A 59 0.03 0.89 -4.63
C MET A 59 -1.35 1.53 -4.43
N LEU A 60 -1.43 2.85 -4.28
CA LEU A 60 -2.70 3.54 -4.11
C LEU A 60 -3.73 3.23 -5.19
N PRO A 61 -3.36 3.15 -6.48
CA PRO A 61 -4.34 2.84 -7.53
C PRO A 61 -5.08 1.52 -7.30
N LEU A 62 -4.49 0.55 -6.62
CA LEU A 62 -5.17 -0.72 -6.33
C LEU A 62 -6.40 -0.54 -5.43
N PHE A 63 -6.34 0.45 -4.52
CA PHE A 63 -7.49 0.74 -3.66
C PHE A 63 -8.60 1.50 -4.38
N LEU A 64 -8.26 2.20 -5.48
CA LEU A 64 -9.16 3.16 -6.13
C LEU A 64 -9.66 2.69 -7.50
N ARG A 65 -9.02 1.70 -8.09
CA ARG A 65 -9.35 1.19 -9.42
C ARG A 65 -9.73 -0.27 -9.35
N ASP A 66 -10.78 -0.63 -10.10
CA ASP A 66 -11.26 -2.01 -10.13
C ASP A 66 -10.55 -2.87 -11.17
N ASP A 67 -9.79 -2.24 -12.08
CA ASP A 67 -9.07 -2.96 -13.15
C ASP A 67 -7.67 -3.41 -12.76
N LEU A 68 -7.25 -3.10 -11.53
CA LEU A 68 -5.96 -3.52 -11.00
C LEU A 68 -6.14 -4.52 -9.86
N SER A 69 -5.27 -5.51 -9.77
CA SER A 69 -5.34 -6.55 -8.73
C SER A 69 -3.99 -6.83 -8.07
N GLU A 70 -2.90 -6.31 -8.62
CA GLU A 70 -1.58 -6.64 -8.12
C GLU A 70 -0.61 -5.48 -8.33
N THR A 71 0.28 -5.29 -7.36
CA THR A 71 1.44 -4.44 -7.53
C THR A 71 2.68 -5.24 -7.14
N TYR A 72 3.65 -5.28 -8.03
CA TYR A 72 4.88 -6.02 -7.84
C TYR A 72 6.06 -5.05 -7.81
N HIS A 73 6.82 -5.09 -6.71
CA HIS A 73 7.98 -4.24 -6.50
C HIS A 73 9.23 -5.09 -6.54
N PHE A 74 10.19 -4.67 -7.34
CA PHE A 74 11.43 -5.43 -7.54
C PHE A 74 12.61 -4.48 -7.75
N LEU A 75 13.81 -5.02 -7.52
CA LEU A 75 15.04 -4.30 -7.79
C LEU A 75 15.56 -4.65 -9.19
N GLU A 76 15.91 -3.62 -9.94
CA GLU A 76 16.53 -3.76 -11.24
C GLU A 76 17.65 -2.74 -11.35
N ASP A 77 18.88 -3.24 -11.55
CA ASP A 77 20.09 -2.40 -11.63
C ASP A 77 20.25 -1.45 -10.43
N GLY A 78 19.91 -1.93 -9.23
CA GLY A 78 20.01 -1.16 -8.00
C GLY A 78 18.88 -0.18 -7.74
N GLU A 79 17.88 -0.13 -8.61
CA GLU A 79 16.72 0.75 -8.46
C GLU A 79 15.44 -0.05 -8.26
N TRP A 80 14.57 0.44 -7.39
CA TRP A 80 13.25 -0.14 -7.20
C TRP A 80 12.34 0.19 -8.38
N ARG A 81 11.73 -0.84 -8.93
CA ARG A 81 10.73 -0.76 -10.00
C ARG A 81 9.40 -1.27 -9.49
N CYS A 82 8.33 -0.87 -10.15
CA CYS A 82 6.98 -1.26 -9.79
C CYS A 82 6.17 -1.55 -11.05
N GLU A 83 5.41 -2.66 -11.01
CA GLU A 83 4.44 -2.99 -12.05
C GLU A 83 3.08 -3.18 -11.39
N ASN A 84 2.06 -2.51 -11.92
CA ASN A 84 0.68 -2.65 -11.49
C ASN A 84 -0.09 -3.44 -12.55
N LEU A 85 -0.72 -4.52 -12.09
CA LEU A 85 -1.45 -5.44 -12.98
C LEU A 85 -2.93 -5.53 -12.63
#